data_6e5f5d86b6899f3a40933c03f33a9c00
#
_entry.id   6e5f5d86b6899f3a40933c03f33a9c00
#
_cell.length_a   1.000
_cell.length_b   1.000
_cell.length_c   1.000
_cell.angle_alpha   90.00
_cell.angle_beta   90.00
_cell.angle_gamma   90.00
#
_symmetry.space_group_name_H-M   'P 1'
#
loop_
_entity.id
_entity.type
_entity.pdbx_description
1 polymer ?
#
loop_
_entity_poly.entity_id
_entity_poly.type
_entity_poly.pdbx_seq_one_letter_code
_entity_poly.pdbx_strand_id
1 'polypeptide(L)'
;MNKPTLIYCYDAYCGWCYGFSPVIKRIAEQYKNKFYIEVLSGGMMIGDGVMPIEKIGPYIQGAYKRVEKLTAIKFGEDFLWHINNPDKSDWVMNSEKPAIALCVFKDCFPDEAIFFAADMLYALNYEGRDLDDDEAYRHLLKKYKIPETEFYAKVKSDEFKDKANYEFALCKHLQVTSFPQVLLQQSDSKFYLISKGFSDYETINLRIQNVLKEITPSAERE
;
A
#
# COMPACT_ATOMS: atom_id res chain seq x y z
N MET A 1 -29.05 0.64 0.98
CA MET A 1 -27.94 -0.01 1.74
C MET A 1 -26.71 0.88 1.65
N ASN A 2 -25.89 0.96 2.70
CA ASN A 2 -24.61 1.69 2.59
C ASN A 2 -23.70 0.97 1.61
N LYS A 3 -22.98 1.76 0.81
CA LYS A 3 -21.98 1.27 -0.16
C LYS A 3 -20.87 0.55 0.61
N PRO A 4 -20.51 -0.72 0.27
CA PRO A 4 -19.45 -1.45 0.96
C PRO A 4 -18.08 -0.77 0.77
N THR A 5 -17.12 -1.08 1.65
CA THR A 5 -15.76 -0.55 1.56
C THR A 5 -14.78 -1.65 1.16
N LEU A 6 -14.02 -1.43 0.08
CA LEU A 6 -12.87 -2.23 -0.29
C LEU A 6 -11.65 -1.70 0.46
N ILE A 7 -11.10 -2.51 1.37
CA ILE A 7 -9.95 -2.14 2.19
C ILE A 7 -8.71 -2.82 1.63
N TYR A 8 -7.73 -2.02 1.22
CA TYR A 8 -6.42 -2.47 0.80
C TYR A 8 -5.39 -2.21 1.89
N CYS A 9 -4.91 -3.28 2.50
CA CYS A 9 -3.83 -3.21 3.49
C CYS A 9 -2.49 -3.49 2.78
N TYR A 10 -1.57 -2.53 2.89
CA TYR A 10 -0.28 -2.57 2.22
C TYR A 10 0.84 -2.07 3.16
N ASP A 11 2.06 -2.20 2.71
CA ASP A 11 3.20 -1.52 3.31
C ASP A 11 4.12 -0.99 2.22
N ALA A 12 4.69 0.19 2.40
CA ALA A 12 5.52 0.86 1.41
C ALA A 12 6.83 0.12 1.13
N TYR A 13 7.33 -0.66 2.08
CA TYR A 13 8.53 -1.49 1.93
C TYR A 13 8.24 -2.93 1.50
N CYS A 14 6.98 -3.23 1.16
CA CYS A 14 6.57 -4.56 0.73
C CYS A 14 6.72 -4.75 -0.78
N GLY A 15 7.73 -5.48 -1.24
CA GLY A 15 7.94 -5.78 -2.67
C GLY A 15 6.75 -6.53 -3.34
N TRP A 16 6.00 -7.34 -2.58
CA TRP A 16 4.77 -7.96 -3.09
C TRP A 16 3.64 -6.94 -3.28
N CYS A 17 3.57 -5.89 -2.44
CA CYS A 17 2.63 -4.78 -2.64
C CYS A 17 2.99 -3.99 -3.90
N TYR A 18 4.29 -3.80 -4.17
CA TYR A 18 4.74 -3.22 -5.43
C TYR A 18 4.27 -4.06 -6.62
N GLY A 19 4.51 -5.39 -6.58
CA GLY A 19 4.03 -6.31 -7.61
C GLY A 19 2.52 -6.35 -7.79
N PHE A 20 1.77 -6.06 -6.74
CA PHE A 20 0.31 -6.05 -6.73
C PHE A 20 -0.30 -4.73 -7.20
N SER A 21 0.48 -3.65 -7.25
CA SER A 21 -0.01 -2.30 -7.59
C SER A 21 -0.82 -2.22 -8.90
N PRO A 22 -0.43 -2.89 -10.02
CA PRO A 22 -1.23 -2.86 -11.24
C PRO A 22 -2.61 -3.51 -11.06
N VAL A 23 -2.67 -4.59 -10.28
CA VAL A 23 -3.91 -5.33 -10.02
C VAL A 23 -4.87 -4.49 -9.21
N ILE A 24 -4.40 -3.95 -8.07
CA ILE A 24 -5.28 -3.20 -7.16
C ILE A 24 -5.76 -1.88 -7.77
N LYS A 25 -4.92 -1.20 -8.57
CA LYS A 25 -5.35 -0.01 -9.32
C LYS A 25 -6.47 -0.33 -10.29
N ARG A 26 -6.34 -1.41 -11.07
CA ARG A 26 -7.39 -1.86 -12.01
C ARG A 26 -8.69 -2.22 -11.28
N ILE A 27 -8.61 -2.89 -10.14
CA ILE A 27 -9.77 -3.19 -9.29
C ILE A 27 -10.42 -1.91 -8.77
N ALA A 28 -9.63 -0.95 -8.27
CA ALA A 28 -10.15 0.32 -7.78
C ALA A 28 -10.92 1.09 -8.87
N GLU A 29 -10.34 1.21 -10.06
CA GLU A 29 -10.98 1.88 -11.20
C GLU A 29 -12.29 1.19 -11.60
N GLN A 30 -12.29 -0.15 -11.67
CA GLN A 30 -13.47 -0.91 -12.07
C GLN A 30 -14.62 -0.79 -11.07
N TYR A 31 -14.30 -0.74 -9.78
CA TYR A 31 -15.30 -0.78 -8.72
C TYR A 31 -15.54 0.56 -8.01
N LYS A 32 -14.95 1.67 -8.47
CA LYS A 32 -15.07 3.02 -7.87
C LYS A 32 -16.51 3.47 -7.59
N ASN A 33 -17.45 3.05 -8.44
CA ASN A 33 -18.87 3.38 -8.27
C ASN A 33 -19.61 2.40 -7.35
N LYS A 34 -19.02 1.23 -7.04
CA LYS A 34 -19.64 0.18 -6.23
C LYS A 34 -19.12 0.14 -4.79
N PHE A 35 -17.89 0.60 -4.55
CA PHE A 35 -17.25 0.56 -3.24
C PHE A 35 -16.70 1.93 -2.86
N TYR A 36 -16.68 2.23 -1.56
CA TYR A 36 -15.68 3.13 -1.01
C TYR A 36 -14.34 2.38 -1.01
N ILE A 37 -13.25 3.11 -1.23
CA ILE A 37 -11.92 2.51 -1.26
C ILE A 37 -11.11 3.10 -0.13
N GLU A 38 -10.66 2.22 0.76
CA GLU A 38 -9.79 2.59 1.88
C GLU A 38 -8.44 1.92 1.71
N VAL A 39 -7.36 2.68 1.93
CA VAL A 39 -5.99 2.18 1.92
C VAL A 39 -5.43 2.33 3.33
N LEU A 40 -4.95 1.23 3.91
CA LEU A 40 -4.38 1.20 5.24
C LEU A 40 -2.90 0.80 5.16
N SER A 41 -2.06 1.60 5.80
CA SER A 41 -0.66 1.26 6.01
C SER A 41 -0.53 0.20 7.12
N GLY A 42 0.23 -0.85 6.84
CA GLY A 42 0.31 -2.00 7.74
C GLY A 42 1.39 -1.92 8.81
N GLY A 43 2.40 -1.05 8.63
CA GLY A 43 3.49 -0.91 9.60
C GLY A 43 4.39 -2.13 9.68
N MET A 44 4.83 -2.67 8.54
CA MET A 44 5.69 -3.85 8.49
C MET A 44 7.05 -3.62 9.17
N MET A 45 7.60 -2.41 9.01
CA MET A 45 8.90 -1.98 9.54
C MET A 45 8.70 -0.82 10.52
N ILE A 46 8.14 -1.08 11.72
CA ILE A 46 7.95 -0.08 12.78
C ILE A 46 8.51 -0.59 14.11
N GLY A 47 8.82 0.34 15.03
CA GLY A 47 9.35 0.01 16.35
C GLY A 47 10.59 -0.88 16.24
N ASP A 48 10.59 -2.04 16.92
CA ASP A 48 11.71 -3.01 16.87
C ASP A 48 11.92 -3.65 15.49
N GLY A 49 10.96 -3.49 14.58
CA GLY A 49 11.06 -3.94 13.18
C GLY A 49 11.81 -2.99 12.26
N VAL A 50 12.11 -1.78 12.70
CA VAL A 50 12.94 -0.83 11.94
C VAL A 50 14.36 -1.36 11.87
N MET A 51 14.92 -1.44 10.65
CA MET A 51 16.25 -2.01 10.49
C MET A 51 16.98 -1.46 9.27
N PRO A 52 18.33 -1.41 9.30
CA PRO A 52 19.10 -1.07 8.12
C PRO A 52 18.94 -2.11 7.02
N ILE A 53 19.04 -1.67 5.77
CA ILE A 53 18.90 -2.54 4.59
C ILE A 53 19.92 -3.69 4.60
N GLU A 54 21.07 -3.51 5.27
CA GLU A 54 22.09 -4.54 5.45
C GLU A 54 21.52 -5.83 6.04
N LYS A 55 20.55 -5.72 6.96
CA LYS A 55 19.93 -6.89 7.61
C LYS A 55 18.91 -7.58 6.71
N ILE A 56 18.13 -6.84 5.92
CA ILE A 56 17.04 -7.39 5.12
C ILE A 56 17.41 -7.60 3.65
N GLY A 57 18.45 -6.93 3.17
CA GLY A 57 18.92 -7.02 1.77
C GLY A 57 19.11 -8.44 1.28
N PRO A 58 19.77 -9.36 2.01
CA PRO A 58 19.92 -10.76 1.59
C PRO A 58 18.59 -11.49 1.36
N TYR A 59 17.57 -11.20 2.19
CA TYR A 59 16.22 -11.73 1.97
C TYR A 59 15.60 -11.18 0.68
N ILE A 60 15.71 -9.87 0.44
CA ILE A 60 15.14 -9.22 -0.75
C ILE A 60 15.84 -9.72 -2.01
N GLN A 61 17.18 -9.92 -2.01
CA GLN A 61 17.93 -10.53 -3.11
C GLN A 61 17.38 -11.89 -3.52
N GLY A 62 16.94 -12.71 -2.56
CA GLY A 62 16.31 -14.00 -2.84
C GLY A 62 14.87 -13.89 -3.35
N ALA A 63 14.15 -12.84 -2.95
CA ALA A 63 12.71 -12.71 -3.14
C ALA A 63 12.31 -11.92 -4.40
N TYR A 64 13.03 -10.84 -4.77
CA TYR A 64 12.59 -9.91 -5.81
C TYR A 64 12.38 -10.58 -7.18
N LYS A 65 13.26 -11.51 -7.57
CA LYS A 65 13.12 -12.26 -8.84
C LYS A 65 11.82 -13.06 -8.92
N ARG A 66 11.36 -13.57 -7.77
CA ARG A 66 10.08 -14.27 -7.70
C ARG A 66 8.91 -13.31 -7.89
N VAL A 67 8.99 -12.12 -7.29
CA VAL A 67 7.99 -11.07 -7.51
C VAL A 67 7.94 -10.71 -8.99
N GLU A 68 9.07 -10.39 -9.63
CA GLU A 68 9.14 -10.09 -11.06
C GLU A 68 8.54 -11.19 -11.94
N LYS A 69 8.89 -12.45 -11.65
CA LYS A 69 8.39 -13.60 -12.42
C LYS A 69 6.87 -13.75 -12.34
N LEU A 70 6.27 -13.48 -11.18
CA LEU A 70 4.84 -13.73 -10.96
C LEU A 70 3.96 -12.52 -11.29
N THR A 71 4.53 -11.32 -11.26
CA THR A 71 3.76 -10.06 -11.42
C THR A 71 4.08 -9.33 -12.73
N ALA A 72 5.12 -9.76 -13.45
CA ALA A 72 5.66 -9.12 -14.65
C ALA A 72 6.16 -7.68 -14.46
N ILE A 73 6.19 -7.15 -13.23
CA ILE A 73 6.85 -5.87 -12.95
C ILE A 73 8.37 -6.03 -12.91
N LYS A 74 9.10 -4.91 -12.90
CA LYS A 74 10.56 -4.87 -12.76
C LYS A 74 10.96 -3.99 -11.60
N PHE A 75 11.95 -4.44 -10.85
CA PHE A 75 12.67 -3.59 -9.91
C PHE A 75 13.72 -2.78 -10.66
N GLY A 76 13.92 -1.53 -10.24
CA GLY A 76 14.89 -0.64 -10.90
C GLY A 76 16.32 -0.90 -10.47
N GLU A 77 17.27 -0.48 -11.33
CA GLU A 77 18.70 -0.70 -11.10
C GLU A 77 19.19 0.01 -9.84
N ASP A 78 18.70 1.24 -9.58
CA ASP A 78 19.09 2.03 -8.41
C ASP A 78 18.62 1.35 -7.10
N PHE A 79 17.38 0.86 -7.04
CA PHE A 79 16.92 0.05 -5.91
C PHE A 79 17.77 -1.21 -5.74
N LEU A 80 18.00 -1.94 -6.84
CA LEU A 80 18.77 -3.18 -6.80
C LEU A 80 20.24 -2.95 -6.46
N TRP A 81 20.79 -1.75 -6.70
CA TRP A 81 22.13 -1.41 -6.24
C TRP A 81 22.20 -1.46 -4.71
N HIS A 82 21.25 -0.84 -4.00
CA HIS A 82 21.17 -0.89 -2.53
C HIS A 82 20.99 -2.32 -2.00
N ILE A 83 20.19 -3.12 -2.68
CA ILE A 83 19.97 -4.52 -2.31
C ILE A 83 21.22 -5.39 -2.53
N ASN A 84 21.99 -5.11 -3.57
CA ASN A 84 23.20 -5.87 -3.91
C ASN A 84 24.47 -5.35 -3.22
N ASN A 85 24.44 -4.16 -2.65
CA ASN A 85 25.53 -3.54 -1.89
C ASN A 85 25.03 -3.04 -0.52
N PRO A 86 24.41 -3.91 0.28
CA PRO A 86 23.75 -3.48 1.51
C PRO A 86 24.71 -2.93 2.57
N ASP A 87 25.99 -3.34 2.52
CA ASP A 87 27.09 -2.85 3.35
C ASP A 87 27.56 -1.42 2.99
N LYS A 88 27.17 -0.92 1.80
CA LYS A 88 27.50 0.43 1.31
C LYS A 88 26.28 1.36 1.30
N SER A 89 25.11 0.83 1.60
CA SER A 89 23.87 1.58 1.66
C SER A 89 23.59 2.05 3.09
N ASP A 90 23.18 3.30 3.20
CA ASP A 90 22.76 3.92 4.46
C ASP A 90 21.25 3.82 4.72
N TRP A 91 20.52 3.14 3.83
CA TRP A 91 19.07 3.03 3.94
C TRP A 91 18.61 2.31 5.19
N VAL A 92 17.62 2.91 5.84
CA VAL A 92 16.90 2.33 6.99
C VAL A 92 15.46 2.06 6.58
N MET A 93 15.05 0.81 6.68
CA MET A 93 13.70 0.39 6.34
C MET A 93 12.76 0.78 7.49
N ASN A 94 11.97 1.83 7.31
CA ASN A 94 11.06 2.39 8.30
C ASN A 94 9.72 2.77 7.66
N SER A 95 8.65 2.04 8.00
CA SER A 95 7.33 2.25 7.42
C SER A 95 6.59 3.48 7.99
N GLU A 96 7.11 4.13 9.03
CA GLU A 96 6.39 5.23 9.71
C GLU A 96 6.20 6.42 8.78
N LYS A 97 7.28 6.96 8.20
CA LYS A 97 7.20 8.17 7.36
C LYS A 97 6.33 7.99 6.10
N PRO A 98 6.46 6.91 5.29
CA PRO A 98 5.56 6.71 4.16
C PRO A 98 4.10 6.48 4.57
N ALA A 99 3.83 5.92 5.75
CA ALA A 99 2.46 5.80 6.27
C ALA A 99 1.89 7.18 6.63
N ILE A 100 2.67 8.04 7.30
CA ILE A 100 2.28 9.43 7.59
C ILE A 100 2.04 10.19 6.28
N ALA A 101 2.92 10.04 5.29
CA ALA A 101 2.79 10.67 3.98
C ALA A 101 1.47 10.26 3.27
N LEU A 102 1.09 8.98 3.35
CA LEU A 102 -0.20 8.52 2.84
C LEU A 102 -1.38 9.14 3.59
N CYS A 103 -1.31 9.23 4.92
CA CYS A 103 -2.36 9.88 5.72
C CYS A 103 -2.53 11.36 5.37
N VAL A 104 -1.43 12.09 5.14
CA VAL A 104 -1.47 13.48 4.65
C VAL A 104 -2.11 13.55 3.26
N PHE A 105 -1.75 12.63 2.37
CA PHE A 105 -2.33 12.58 1.03
C PHE A 105 -3.84 12.32 1.07
N LYS A 106 -4.29 11.37 1.88
CA LYS A 106 -5.71 11.02 2.04
C LYS A 106 -6.56 12.18 2.58
N ASP A 107 -5.97 13.08 3.37
CA ASP A 107 -6.64 14.29 3.86
C ASP A 107 -7.08 15.23 2.71
N CYS A 108 -6.35 15.21 1.59
CA CYS A 108 -6.63 16.04 0.42
C CYS A 108 -7.33 15.25 -0.71
N PHE A 109 -6.95 14.00 -0.92
CA PHE A 109 -7.35 13.16 -2.07
C PHE A 109 -7.68 11.73 -1.64
N PRO A 110 -8.74 11.52 -0.84
CA PRO A 110 -9.06 10.20 -0.28
C PRO A 110 -9.32 9.15 -1.38
N ASP A 111 -9.99 9.53 -2.46
CA ASP A 111 -10.33 8.61 -3.56
C ASP A 111 -9.12 8.21 -4.42
N GLU A 112 -7.99 8.93 -4.30
CA GLU A 112 -6.76 8.65 -5.05
C GLU A 112 -5.67 7.95 -4.20
N ALA A 113 -5.97 7.56 -2.97
CA ALA A 113 -5.01 6.96 -2.04
C ALA A 113 -4.30 5.72 -2.60
N ILE A 114 -4.99 4.86 -3.35
CA ILE A 114 -4.40 3.68 -4.02
C ILE A 114 -3.32 4.10 -5.04
N PHE A 115 -3.56 5.17 -5.79
CA PHE A 115 -2.62 5.63 -6.80
C PHE A 115 -1.38 6.22 -6.15
N PHE A 116 -1.54 7.02 -5.08
CA PHE A 116 -0.42 7.57 -4.34
C PHE A 116 0.41 6.47 -3.64
N ALA A 117 -0.24 5.47 -3.03
CA ALA A 117 0.44 4.31 -2.45
C ALA A 117 1.24 3.55 -3.52
N ALA A 118 0.69 3.35 -4.72
CA ALA A 118 1.38 2.72 -5.83
C ALA A 118 2.56 3.56 -6.35
N ASP A 119 2.42 4.89 -6.37
CA ASP A 119 3.51 5.80 -6.76
C ASP A 119 4.66 5.77 -5.75
N MET A 120 4.38 5.71 -4.44
CA MET A 120 5.42 5.55 -3.41
C MET A 120 6.14 4.19 -3.55
N LEU A 121 5.38 3.12 -3.79
CA LEU A 121 5.96 1.80 -4.07
C LEU A 121 6.86 1.82 -5.31
N TYR A 122 6.49 2.55 -6.35
CA TYR A 122 7.28 2.74 -7.56
C TYR A 122 8.53 3.60 -7.29
N ALA A 123 8.37 4.69 -6.54
CA ALA A 123 9.48 5.56 -6.15
C ALA A 123 10.57 4.79 -5.40
N LEU A 124 10.20 3.93 -4.45
CA LEU A 124 11.16 3.06 -3.76
C LEU A 124 11.73 1.98 -4.68
N ASN A 125 10.85 1.10 -5.22
CA ASN A 125 11.28 -0.17 -5.79
C ASN A 125 11.79 -0.07 -7.24
N TYR A 126 11.45 1.01 -7.97
CA TYR A 126 11.90 1.24 -9.34
C TYR A 126 12.86 2.42 -9.45
N GLU A 127 12.50 3.58 -8.86
CA GLU A 127 13.33 4.78 -8.94
C GLU A 127 14.49 4.80 -7.93
N GLY A 128 14.50 3.88 -6.96
CA GLY A 128 15.56 3.79 -5.94
C GLY A 128 15.56 4.99 -4.99
N ARG A 129 14.40 5.52 -4.63
CA ARG A 129 14.29 6.64 -3.69
C ARG A 129 14.10 6.15 -2.27
N ASP A 130 14.88 6.69 -1.36
CA ASP A 130 14.71 6.43 0.07
C ASP A 130 13.44 7.13 0.59
N LEU A 131 12.43 6.36 1.01
CA LEU A 131 11.18 6.92 1.55
C LEU A 131 11.34 7.56 2.93
N ASP A 132 12.49 7.44 3.57
CA ASP A 132 12.82 8.19 4.78
C ASP A 132 13.38 9.59 4.47
N ASP A 133 13.72 9.88 3.20
CA ASP A 133 14.12 11.20 2.72
C ASP A 133 12.91 11.99 2.20
N ASP A 134 12.85 13.31 2.52
CA ASP A 134 11.85 14.24 2.00
C ASP A 134 11.91 14.32 0.45
N GLU A 135 13.09 14.18 -0.14
CA GLU A 135 13.30 14.24 -1.59
C GLU A 135 12.53 13.17 -2.37
N ALA A 136 12.29 12.01 -1.73
CA ALA A 136 11.54 10.90 -2.34
C ALA A 136 10.10 11.29 -2.73
N TYR A 137 9.51 12.29 -2.07
CA TYR A 137 8.13 12.70 -2.29
C TYR A 137 7.97 13.89 -3.25
N ARG A 138 9.02 14.69 -3.49
CA ARG A 138 8.93 15.96 -4.21
C ARG A 138 8.29 15.84 -5.59
N HIS A 139 8.69 14.84 -6.37
CA HIS A 139 8.10 14.61 -7.70
C HIS A 139 6.63 14.17 -7.63
N LEU A 140 6.24 13.44 -6.59
CA LEU A 140 4.85 13.04 -6.33
C LEU A 140 4.02 14.27 -5.94
N LEU A 141 4.53 15.12 -5.05
CA LEU A 141 3.86 16.36 -4.67
C LEU A 141 3.61 17.26 -5.89
N LYS A 142 4.59 17.36 -6.80
CA LYS A 142 4.42 18.08 -8.06
C LYS A 142 3.34 17.44 -8.95
N LYS A 143 3.34 16.11 -9.08
CA LYS A 143 2.34 15.34 -9.84
C LYS A 143 0.92 15.64 -9.36
N TYR A 144 0.70 15.62 -8.05
CA TYR A 144 -0.60 15.84 -7.42
C TYR A 144 -0.89 17.30 -7.08
N LYS A 145 0.01 18.24 -7.42
CA LYS A 145 -0.11 19.68 -7.16
C LYS A 145 -0.30 20.01 -5.67
N ILE A 146 0.39 19.29 -4.81
CA ILE A 146 0.38 19.50 -3.36
C ILE A 146 1.53 20.44 -3.01
N PRO A 147 1.29 21.54 -2.25
CA PRO A 147 2.34 22.43 -1.79
C PRO A 147 3.32 21.72 -0.84
N GLU A 148 4.61 21.72 -1.18
CA GLU A 148 5.66 21.02 -0.39
C GLU A 148 5.68 21.49 1.07
N THR A 149 5.62 22.79 1.31
CA THR A 149 5.66 23.35 2.68
C THR A 149 4.52 22.84 3.54
N GLU A 150 3.30 22.78 3.00
CA GLU A 150 2.13 22.29 3.72
C GLU A 150 2.24 20.79 3.98
N PHE A 151 2.65 20.02 2.97
CA PHE A 151 2.81 18.58 3.08
C PHE A 151 3.80 18.21 4.18
N TYR A 152 5.02 18.79 4.15
CA TYR A 152 6.05 18.45 5.14
C TYR A 152 5.73 18.99 6.54
N ALA A 153 4.99 20.09 6.66
CA ALA A 153 4.49 20.53 7.96
C ALA A 153 3.53 19.50 8.57
N LYS A 154 2.61 18.96 7.76
CA LYS A 154 1.69 17.88 8.18
C LYS A 154 2.44 16.57 8.48
N VAL A 155 3.39 16.15 7.64
CA VAL A 155 4.21 14.93 7.87
C VAL A 155 4.95 14.98 9.19
N LYS A 156 5.37 16.16 9.64
CA LYS A 156 6.09 16.36 10.92
C LYS A 156 5.17 16.56 12.13
N SER A 157 3.84 16.59 11.93
CA SER A 157 2.89 16.82 13.01
C SER A 157 2.49 15.54 13.74
N ASP A 158 2.24 15.67 15.04
CA ASP A 158 1.73 14.56 15.86
C ASP A 158 0.38 14.07 15.37
N GLU A 159 -0.48 14.97 14.84
CA GLU A 159 -1.79 14.60 14.31
C GLU A 159 -1.71 13.51 13.24
N PHE A 160 -0.83 13.67 12.25
CA PHE A 160 -0.71 12.70 11.16
C PHE A 160 0.11 11.46 11.54
N LYS A 161 1.00 11.58 12.50
CA LYS A 161 1.65 10.45 13.15
C LYS A 161 0.63 9.57 13.88
N ASP A 162 -0.29 10.17 14.61
CA ASP A 162 -1.38 9.46 15.30
C ASP A 162 -2.33 8.79 14.31
N LYS A 163 -2.64 9.44 13.17
CA LYS A 163 -3.41 8.82 12.07
C LYS A 163 -2.71 7.57 11.53
N ALA A 164 -1.41 7.61 11.29
CA ALA A 164 -0.65 6.44 10.83
C ALA A 164 -0.62 5.32 11.89
N ASN A 165 -0.41 5.66 13.14
CA ASN A 165 -0.45 4.71 14.26
C ASN A 165 -1.83 4.05 14.40
N TYR A 166 -2.90 4.80 14.16
CA TYR A 166 -4.27 4.27 14.13
C TYR A 166 -4.42 3.23 13.00
N GLU A 167 -3.89 3.49 11.79
CA GLU A 167 -3.93 2.53 10.69
C GLU A 167 -3.18 1.23 11.02
N PHE A 168 -2.00 1.33 11.64
CA PHE A 168 -1.26 0.16 12.11
C PHE A 168 -2.07 -0.66 13.11
N ALA A 169 -2.70 0.01 14.08
CA ALA A 169 -3.56 -0.64 15.06
C ALA A 169 -4.80 -1.27 14.40
N LEU A 170 -5.40 -0.59 13.43
CA LEU A 170 -6.55 -1.08 12.69
C LEU A 170 -6.20 -2.32 11.86
N CYS A 171 -5.07 -2.33 11.14
CA CYS A 171 -4.58 -3.53 10.45
C CYS A 171 -4.40 -4.71 11.40
N LYS A 172 -3.83 -4.47 12.59
CA LYS A 172 -3.70 -5.50 13.62
C LYS A 172 -5.06 -5.99 14.13
N HIS A 173 -6.01 -5.09 14.36
CA HIS A 173 -7.38 -5.42 14.77
C HIS A 173 -8.11 -6.26 13.71
N LEU A 174 -7.94 -5.92 12.43
CA LEU A 174 -8.46 -6.67 11.28
C LEU A 174 -7.70 -7.99 11.02
N GLN A 175 -6.77 -8.37 11.89
CA GLN A 175 -5.95 -9.59 11.78
C GLN A 175 -5.17 -9.68 10.46
N VAL A 176 -4.71 -8.54 9.93
CA VAL A 176 -3.81 -8.48 8.79
C VAL A 176 -2.43 -8.96 9.22
N THR A 177 -2.01 -10.11 8.70
CA THR A 177 -0.75 -10.76 9.08
C THR A 177 0.25 -10.85 7.93
N SER A 178 -0.12 -10.37 6.76
CA SER A 178 0.74 -10.33 5.56
C SER A 178 0.26 -9.27 4.59
N PHE A 179 1.18 -8.75 3.77
CA PHE A 179 0.90 -7.74 2.75
C PHE A 179 1.26 -8.28 1.35
N PRO A 180 0.52 -7.87 0.30
CA PRO A 180 -0.75 -7.14 0.33
C PRO A 180 -1.89 -8.00 0.91
N GLN A 181 -2.93 -7.35 1.48
CA GLN A 181 -4.18 -8.01 1.85
C GLN A 181 -5.35 -7.13 1.42
N VAL A 182 -6.42 -7.76 0.92
CA VAL A 182 -7.64 -7.06 0.48
C VAL A 182 -8.82 -7.64 1.21
N LEU A 183 -9.60 -6.77 1.83
CA LEU A 183 -10.86 -7.09 2.51
C LEU A 183 -12.00 -6.35 1.83
N LEU A 184 -13.21 -6.91 1.89
CA LEU A 184 -14.45 -6.19 1.56
C LEU A 184 -15.31 -6.12 2.81
N GLN A 185 -15.50 -4.91 3.33
CA GLN A 185 -16.34 -4.64 4.46
C GLN A 185 -17.77 -4.36 3.99
N GLN A 186 -18.72 -5.19 4.43
CA GLN A 186 -20.13 -5.01 4.16
C GLN A 186 -20.83 -4.19 5.27
N SER A 187 -20.40 -4.36 6.52
CA SER A 187 -20.91 -3.66 7.71
C SER A 187 -19.80 -3.57 8.76
N ASP A 188 -20.07 -2.91 9.88
CA ASP A 188 -19.11 -2.75 10.98
C ASP A 188 -18.57 -4.08 11.54
N SER A 189 -19.32 -5.17 11.37
CA SER A 189 -18.96 -6.49 11.89
C SER A 189 -18.78 -7.58 10.83
N LYS A 190 -19.04 -7.29 9.55
CA LYS A 190 -18.97 -8.30 8.48
C LYS A 190 -17.94 -7.92 7.41
N PHE A 191 -16.91 -8.76 7.33
CA PHE A 191 -15.79 -8.62 6.40
C PHE A 191 -15.62 -9.91 5.59
N TYR A 192 -15.24 -9.76 4.33
CA TYR A 192 -14.86 -10.86 3.44
C TYR A 192 -13.37 -10.73 3.10
N LEU A 193 -12.61 -11.79 3.27
CA LEU A 193 -11.23 -11.85 2.82
C LEU A 193 -11.20 -12.07 1.31
N ILE A 194 -10.83 -11.04 0.56
CA ILE A 194 -10.71 -11.09 -0.90
C ILE A 194 -9.36 -11.65 -1.31
N SER A 195 -8.27 -11.18 -0.65
CA SER A 195 -6.92 -11.66 -0.95
C SER A 195 -6.03 -11.58 0.27
N LYS A 196 -5.15 -12.58 0.43
CA LYS A 196 -4.04 -12.58 1.37
C LYS A 196 -2.77 -12.93 0.61
N GLY A 197 -1.85 -11.95 0.49
CA GLY A 197 -0.72 -12.00 -0.43
C GLY A 197 -1.15 -11.67 -1.87
N PHE A 198 -0.19 -11.82 -2.80
CA PHE A 198 -0.42 -11.58 -4.22
C PHE A 198 -1.49 -12.52 -4.81
N SER A 199 -2.39 -11.95 -5.57
CA SER A 199 -3.35 -12.65 -6.45
C SER A 199 -3.50 -11.86 -7.75
N ASP A 200 -3.72 -12.55 -8.86
CA ASP A 200 -3.98 -11.90 -10.14
C ASP A 200 -5.36 -11.21 -10.16
N TYR A 201 -5.53 -10.37 -11.18
CA TYR A 201 -6.76 -9.58 -11.35
C TYR A 201 -8.01 -10.47 -11.49
N GLU A 202 -7.94 -11.54 -12.29
CA GLU A 202 -9.06 -12.42 -12.56
C GLU A 202 -9.55 -13.10 -11.28
N THR A 203 -8.62 -13.56 -10.46
CA THR A 203 -8.90 -14.16 -9.15
C THR A 203 -9.57 -13.17 -8.22
N ILE A 204 -9.03 -11.94 -8.08
CA ILE A 204 -9.60 -10.90 -7.23
C ILE A 204 -10.99 -10.52 -7.73
N ASN A 205 -11.12 -10.27 -9.02
CA ASN A 205 -12.38 -9.88 -9.64
C ASN A 205 -13.47 -10.95 -9.42
N LEU A 206 -13.14 -12.23 -9.62
CA LEU A 206 -14.08 -13.32 -9.38
C LEU A 206 -14.55 -13.37 -7.92
N ARG A 207 -13.63 -13.23 -6.96
CA ARG A 207 -13.98 -13.24 -5.53
C ARG A 207 -14.88 -12.06 -5.16
N ILE A 208 -14.58 -10.86 -5.68
CA ILE A 208 -15.43 -9.67 -5.50
C ILE A 208 -16.82 -9.93 -6.07
N GLN A 209 -16.92 -10.46 -7.30
CA GLN A 209 -18.22 -10.76 -7.92
C GLN A 209 -19.02 -11.77 -7.11
N ASN A 210 -18.39 -12.79 -6.55
CA ASN A 210 -19.07 -13.77 -5.70
C ASN A 210 -19.62 -13.13 -4.43
N VAL A 211 -18.85 -12.25 -3.77
CA VAL A 211 -19.32 -11.51 -2.61
C VAL A 211 -20.48 -10.58 -3.00
N LEU A 212 -20.38 -9.86 -4.11
CA LEU A 212 -21.48 -9.00 -4.59
C LEU A 212 -22.76 -9.78 -4.84
N LYS A 213 -22.69 -11.00 -5.40
CA LYS A 213 -23.87 -11.86 -5.57
C LYS A 213 -24.49 -12.27 -4.23
N GLU A 214 -23.68 -12.46 -3.20
CA GLU A 214 -24.18 -12.82 -1.86
C GLU A 214 -24.86 -11.63 -1.18
N ILE A 215 -24.28 -10.42 -1.27
CA ILE A 215 -24.76 -9.25 -0.53
C ILE A 215 -25.85 -8.46 -1.24
N THR A 216 -26.07 -8.67 -2.55
CA THR A 216 -27.13 -8.02 -3.32
C THR A 216 -28.43 -8.81 -3.17
N PRO A 217 -29.54 -8.19 -2.73
CA PRO A 217 -30.85 -8.86 -2.62
C PRO A 217 -31.31 -9.44 -3.97
N SER A 218 -32.06 -10.54 -3.91
CA SER A 218 -32.53 -11.23 -5.11
C SER A 218 -33.43 -10.36 -6.02
N ALA A 219 -34.08 -9.32 -5.45
CA ALA A 219 -34.95 -8.40 -6.19
C ALA A 219 -34.21 -7.39 -7.09
N GLU A 220 -32.89 -7.24 -6.96
CA GLU A 220 -32.05 -6.32 -7.76
C GLU A 220 -31.17 -7.08 -8.78
N ARG A 221 -31.47 -8.36 -9.05
CA ARG A 221 -30.67 -9.24 -9.94
C ARG A 221 -31.26 -9.42 -11.34
N GLU A 222 -32.39 -8.73 -11.65
CA GLU A 222 -33.07 -8.75 -12.96
C GLU A 222 -32.64 -7.59 -13.86
#